data_99f791cd9734c0b9e507abfc798f0298
#
_entry.id   99f791cd9734c0b9e507abfc798f0298
#
_cell.length_a   1.000
_cell.length_b   1.000
_cell.length_c   1.000
_cell.angle_alpha   90.00
_cell.angle_beta   90.00
_cell.angle_gamma   90.00
#
_symmetry.space_group_name_H-M   'P 1'
#
loop_
_entity.id
_entity.type
_entity.pdbx_description
1 polymer ?
#
loop_
_entity_poly.entity_id
_entity_poly.type
_entity_poly.pdbx_seq_one_letter_code
_entity_poly.pdbx_strand_id
1 'polypeptide(L)' 'MAANVGSYRVLSEARGAHWVAWVSRGAEDKPDRGVVLIAKTQEEAVARAETWAKQTSY' A
#
# COMPACT_ATOMS: atom_id res chain seq x y z
N MET A 1 10.83 0.92 -17.21
CA MET A 1 10.61 0.75 -16.83
C MET A 1 10.09 0.47 -16.30
N ALA A 2 9.97 0.27 -15.95
CA ALA A 2 9.56 -0.19 -15.48
C ALA A 2 8.94 -0.39 -15.10
N ALA A 3 8.89 -0.46 -14.93
CA ALA A 3 8.36 -0.82 -14.55
C ALA A 3 7.64 -0.81 -14.12
N ASN A 4 7.20 -0.82 -14.10
CA ASN A 4 6.46 -1.09 -13.63
C ASN A 4 5.72 -1.69 -13.57
N VAL A 5 6.30 -1.86 -13.66
CA VAL A 5 5.79 -2.78 -13.36
C VAL A 5 4.63 -2.80 -12.75
N GLY A 6 4.19 -3.19 -12.44
CA GLY A 6 3.12 -3.26 -11.76
C GLY A 6 2.26 -2.22 -11.84
N SER A 7 1.74 -1.67 -12.02
CA SER A 7 0.72 -0.70 -12.12
C SER A 7 0.07 -0.41 -10.80
N TYR A 8 0.85 -0.33 -9.77
CA TYR A 8 0.27 0.00 -8.47
C TYR A 8 1.11 1.04 -7.76
N ARG A 9 0.48 1.71 -6.80
CA ARG A 9 1.14 2.67 -5.94
C ARG A 9 0.87 2.28 -4.49
N VAL A 10 1.80 2.60 -3.61
CA VAL A 10 1.61 2.40 -2.18
C VAL A 10 1.38 3.77 -1.55
N LEU A 11 0.27 3.90 -0.84
CA LEU A 11 -0.11 5.12 -0.17
C LEU A 11 -0.12 4.90 1.32
N SER A 12 0.13 5.96 2.08
CA SER A 12 0.15 5.86 3.54
C SER A 12 -0.45 7.10 4.16
N GLU A 13 -0.91 6.92 5.40
CA GLU A 13 -1.58 8.02 6.10
C GLU A 13 -1.44 7.78 7.60
N ALA A 14 -1.20 8.86 8.34
CA ALA A 14 -1.17 8.78 9.80
C ALA A 14 -2.59 8.70 10.34
N ARG A 15 -2.80 7.80 11.28
CA ARG A 15 -4.11 7.62 11.91
C ARG A 15 -3.93 7.52 13.41
N GLY A 16 -4.01 8.66 14.11
CA GLY A 16 -3.81 8.66 15.54
C GLY A 16 -2.42 8.19 15.90
N ALA A 17 -2.33 7.13 16.69
CA ALA A 17 -1.05 6.64 17.18
C ALA A 17 -0.39 5.63 16.24
N HIS A 18 -0.98 5.37 15.08
CA HIS A 18 -0.42 4.39 14.16
C HIS A 18 -0.54 4.89 12.73
N TRP A 19 0.03 4.10 11.81
CA TRP A 19 -0.01 4.41 10.38
C TRP A 19 -0.76 3.34 9.64
N VAL A 20 -1.39 3.75 8.55
CA VAL A 20 -2.03 2.80 7.64
C VAL A 20 -1.40 2.98 6.27
N ALA A 21 -1.38 1.91 5.50
CA ALA A 21 -0.92 1.95 4.13
C ALA A 21 -1.76 1.01 3.29
N TRP A 22 -1.86 1.32 2.02
CA TRP A 22 -2.64 0.47 1.12
C TRP A 22 -2.06 0.57 -0.28
N VAL A 23 -2.42 -0.40 -1.08
CA VAL A 23 -2.03 -0.45 -2.48
C VAL A 23 -3.20 0.09 -3.30
N SER A 24 -2.90 0.98 -4.22
CA SER A 24 -3.89 1.54 -5.12
C SER A 24 -3.52 1.19 -6.56
N ARG A 25 -4.48 0.75 -7.32
CA ARG A 25 -4.30 0.47 -8.74
C ARG A 25 -5.11 1.47 -9.52
N GLY A 26 -4.50 2.04 -10.54
CA GLY A 26 -5.19 3.01 -11.37
C GLY A 26 -5.05 4.42 -10.83
N ALA A 27 -5.94 5.28 -11.24
CA ALA A 27 -5.82 6.71 -10.97
C ALA A 27 -6.40 7.14 -9.63
N GLU A 28 -7.20 6.31 -9.00
CA GLU A 28 -7.83 6.67 -7.74
C GLU A 28 -6.97 6.26 -6.57
N ASP A 29 -7.15 6.95 -5.45
CA ASP A 29 -6.37 6.69 -4.25
C ASP A 29 -7.07 5.73 -3.29
N LYS A 30 -7.94 4.91 -3.79
CA LYS A 30 -8.70 3.97 -2.99
C LYS A 30 -7.92 2.67 -2.82
N PRO A 31 -8.04 2.03 -1.64
CA PRO A 31 -7.38 0.74 -1.41
C PRO A 31 -7.92 -0.31 -2.38
N ASP A 32 -7.00 -1.03 -3.01
CA ASP A 32 -7.37 -2.13 -3.87
C ASP A 32 -8.00 -3.22 -3.02
N ARG A 33 -9.18 -3.67 -3.43
CA ARG A 33 -9.94 -4.72 -2.72
C ARG A 33 -10.27 -4.35 -1.28
N GLY A 34 -10.19 -3.05 -0.95
CA GLY A 34 -10.51 -2.60 0.39
C GLY A 34 -9.51 -2.99 1.45
N VAL A 35 -8.30 -3.39 1.08
CA VAL A 35 -7.30 -3.86 2.04
C VAL A 35 -6.42 -2.70 2.49
N VAL A 36 -6.35 -2.52 3.81
CA VAL A 36 -5.53 -1.49 4.43
C VAL A 36 -4.65 -2.17 5.47
N LEU A 37 -3.35 -1.90 5.43
CA LEU A 37 -2.38 -2.49 6.35
C LEU A 37 -2.05 -1.48 7.44
N ILE A 38 -1.90 -1.95 8.67
CA ILE A 38 -1.71 -1.10 9.83
C ILE A 38 -0.36 -1.43 10.46
N ALA A 39 0.36 -0.39 10.89
CA ALA A 39 1.64 -0.57 11.57
C ALA A 39 1.89 0.63 12.47
N LYS A 40 2.95 0.55 13.27
CA LYS A 40 3.28 1.62 14.21
C LYS A 40 3.99 2.78 13.53
N THR A 41 4.69 2.53 12.44
CA THR A 41 5.43 3.57 11.72
C THR A 41 5.05 3.56 10.26
N GLN A 42 5.32 4.67 9.59
CA GLN A 42 5.06 4.78 8.17
C GLN A 42 5.87 3.75 7.37
N GLU A 43 7.15 3.62 7.71
CA GLU A 43 8.01 2.68 7.01
C GLU A 43 7.49 1.26 7.10
N GLU A 44 7.06 0.88 8.29
CA GLU A 44 6.55 -0.47 8.50
C GLU A 44 5.24 -0.68 7.77
N ALA A 45 4.36 0.32 7.79
CA ALA A 45 3.08 0.21 7.10
C ALA A 45 3.30 0.06 5.60
N VAL A 46 4.19 0.88 5.03
CA VAL A 46 4.49 0.81 3.60
C VAL A 46 5.11 -0.54 3.25
N ALA A 47 6.01 -1.04 4.09
CA ALA A 47 6.63 -2.35 3.83
C ALA A 47 5.59 -3.45 3.83
N ARG A 48 4.62 -3.40 4.75
CA ARG A 48 3.56 -4.39 4.78
C ARG A 48 2.70 -4.33 3.53
N ALA A 49 2.39 -3.12 3.06
CA ALA A 49 1.60 -2.95 1.85
C ALA A 49 2.34 -3.49 0.64
N GLU A 50 3.65 -3.24 0.56
CA GLU A 50 4.44 -3.75 -0.55
C GLU A 50 4.50 -5.28 -0.53
N THR A 51 4.65 -5.86 0.65
CA THR A 51 4.64 -7.31 0.78
C THR A 51 3.31 -7.88 0.33
N TRP A 52 2.22 -7.24 0.74
CA TRP A 52 0.90 -7.68 0.32
C TRP A 52 0.75 -7.63 -1.20
N ALA A 53 1.26 -6.57 -1.82
CA ALA A 53 1.18 -6.44 -3.27
C ALA A 53 1.93 -7.59 -3.96
N LYS A 54 3.10 -7.93 -3.45
CA LYS A 54 3.88 -9.03 -4.02
C LYS A 54 3.16 -10.35 -3.86
N GLN A 55 2.52 -10.55 -2.72
CA GLN A 55 1.80 -11.80 -2.46
C GLN A 55 0.54 -11.93 -3.28
N THR A 56 0.00 -10.80 -3.75
CA THR A 56 -1.21 -10.83 -4.58
C THR A 56 -0.88 -10.84 -6.06
N SER A 57 0.36 -10.96 -6.42
CA SER A 57 0.78 -11.14 -7.82
C SER A 57 0.41 -9.96 -8.69
N TYR A 58 0.69 -8.78 -8.26
CA TYR A 58 0.55 -7.61 -9.12
C TYR A 58 1.61 -7.60 -10.21
#